data_c391bea2d764b988e3e0eeda0910e591
#
_entry.id   c391bea2d764b988e3e0eeda0910e591
#
_cell.length_a   1.000
_cell.length_b   1.000
_cell.length_c   1.000
_cell.angle_alpha   90.00
_cell.angle_beta   90.00
_cell.angle_gamma   90.00
#
_symmetry.space_group_name_H-M   'P 1'
#
loop_
_entity.id
_entity.type
_entity.pdbx_description
1 polymer ?
#
loop_
_entity_poly.entity_id
_entity_poly.type
_entity_poly.pdbx_seq_one_letter_code
_entity_poly.pdbx_strand_id
1 'polypeptide(L)'
;MNLKALAYQLRRDTIDIICAGKAGHIGGDMSVMEILVELYFDQMKIDAKNPEDSNRDLFVLSKGHSMEAYYAVLAEKGFLDKEDILKNFSKFGSKYIGHPNNKLPGIEMNSGSLGHGLPVCVGMAKAAKMDQNCLLYTS
;
A
#
# COMPACT_ATOMS: atom_id res chain seq x y z
N MET A 1 7.82 -15.33 11.22
CA MET A 1 8.47 -14.02 10.94
C MET A 1 8.25 -13.11 12.14
N ASN A 2 9.20 -12.24 12.50
CA ASN A 2 9.02 -11.27 13.59
C ASN A 2 8.45 -9.96 13.02
N LEU A 3 7.12 -9.79 13.09
CA LEU A 3 6.42 -8.64 12.51
C LEU A 3 6.85 -7.30 13.14
N LYS A 4 7.19 -7.29 14.44
CA LYS A 4 7.70 -6.09 15.11
C LYS A 4 9.06 -5.64 14.52
N ALA A 5 9.97 -6.58 14.31
CA ALA A 5 11.25 -6.28 13.69
C ALA A 5 11.08 -5.80 12.24
N LEU A 6 10.16 -6.42 11.50
CA LEU A 6 9.81 -6.04 10.14
C LEU A 6 9.23 -4.61 10.09
N ALA A 7 8.32 -4.25 11.00
CA ALA A 7 7.78 -2.90 11.08
C ALA A 7 8.86 -1.84 11.30
N TYR A 8 9.87 -2.12 12.12
CA TYR A 8 11.01 -1.21 12.30
C TYR A 8 11.88 -1.10 11.03
N GLN A 9 12.11 -2.21 10.34
CA GLN A 9 12.83 -2.20 9.06
C GLN A 9 12.09 -1.35 8.02
N LEU A 10 10.79 -1.58 7.84
CA LEU A 10 9.99 -0.88 6.85
C LEU A 10 9.81 0.61 7.14
N ARG A 11 9.84 1.02 8.43
CA ARG A 11 9.95 2.44 8.78
C ARG A 11 11.25 3.08 8.30
N ARG A 12 12.36 2.36 8.39
CA ARG A 12 13.65 2.85 7.85
C ARG A 12 13.58 2.95 6.34
N ASP A 13 13.05 1.94 5.67
CA ASP A 13 12.86 1.94 4.21
C ASP A 13 11.94 3.10 3.76
N THR A 14 10.89 3.39 4.53
CA THR A 14 10.01 4.55 4.30
C THR A 14 10.78 5.88 4.39
N ILE A 15 11.65 6.02 5.38
CA ILE A 15 12.51 7.21 5.51
C ILE A 15 13.45 7.33 4.32
N ASP A 16 14.03 6.23 3.86
CA ASP A 16 14.91 6.21 2.69
C ASP A 16 14.17 6.68 1.43
N ILE A 17 12.92 6.25 1.23
CA ILE A 17 12.06 6.70 0.12
C ILE A 17 11.80 8.21 0.21
N ILE A 18 11.40 8.71 1.40
CA ILE A 18 11.16 10.14 1.66
C ILE A 18 12.41 10.97 1.36
N CYS A 19 13.57 10.51 1.84
CA CYS A 19 14.84 11.18 1.62
C CYS A 19 15.23 11.21 0.13
N ALA A 20 15.02 10.11 -0.58
CA ALA A 20 15.33 10.03 -2.01
C ALA A 20 14.45 10.97 -2.86
N GLY A 21 13.16 11.06 -2.54
CA GLY A 21 12.21 11.94 -3.23
C GLY A 21 12.19 13.38 -2.74
N LYS A 22 12.82 13.65 -1.57
CA LYS A 22 12.74 14.94 -0.85
C LYS A 22 11.30 15.43 -0.62
N ALA A 23 10.38 14.49 -0.48
CA ALA A 23 8.95 14.70 -0.28
C ALA A 23 8.34 13.50 0.47
N GLY A 24 7.31 13.74 1.28
CA GLY A 24 6.61 12.66 1.98
C GLY A 24 5.80 13.16 3.18
N HIS A 25 5.03 12.25 3.77
CA HIS A 25 4.08 12.52 4.85
C HIS A 25 4.40 11.64 6.08
N ILE A 26 5.58 11.80 6.62
CA ILE A 26 6.19 10.93 7.63
C ILE A 26 5.28 10.60 8.83
N GLY A 27 4.47 11.52 9.32
CA GLY A 27 3.56 11.28 10.44
C GLY A 27 2.50 10.24 10.12
N GLY A 28 1.88 10.34 8.93
CA GLY A 28 0.92 9.40 8.41
C GLY A 28 1.53 8.03 8.15
N ASP A 29 2.72 8.01 7.56
CA ASP A 29 3.48 6.80 7.26
C ASP A 29 3.85 6.01 8.53
N MET A 30 4.40 6.70 9.53
CA MET A 30 4.80 6.05 10.77
C MET A 30 3.60 5.46 11.53
N SER A 31 2.45 6.10 11.47
CA SER A 31 1.24 5.67 12.19
C SER A 31 0.51 4.50 11.55
N VAL A 32 0.72 4.19 10.27
CA VAL A 32 0.03 3.09 9.56
C VAL A 32 0.86 1.81 9.50
N MET A 33 2.14 1.88 9.85
CA MET A 33 3.08 0.80 9.57
C MET A 33 2.69 -0.54 10.20
N GLU A 34 2.28 -0.58 11.47
CA GLU A 34 1.87 -1.83 12.13
C GLU A 34 0.65 -2.44 11.46
N ILE A 35 -0.31 -1.60 11.06
CA ILE A 35 -1.53 -2.07 10.36
C ILE A 35 -1.14 -2.71 9.03
N LEU A 36 -0.29 -2.04 8.24
CA LEU A 36 0.16 -2.57 6.95
C LEU A 36 0.96 -3.87 7.12
N VAL A 37 1.86 -3.92 8.09
CA VAL A 37 2.66 -5.13 8.35
C VAL A 37 1.79 -6.29 8.77
N GLU A 38 0.86 -6.08 9.70
CA GLU A 38 -0.08 -7.12 10.13
C GLU A 38 -0.91 -7.63 8.96
N LEU A 39 -1.52 -6.73 8.18
CA LEU A 39 -2.34 -7.11 7.04
C LEU A 39 -1.55 -7.87 5.98
N TYR A 40 -0.45 -7.29 5.49
CA TYR A 40 0.28 -7.83 4.34
C TYR A 40 1.11 -9.08 4.63
N PHE A 41 1.55 -9.28 5.88
CA PHE A 41 2.46 -10.38 6.23
C PHE A 41 1.85 -11.46 7.12
N ASP A 42 0.61 -11.26 7.62
CA ASP A 42 -0.08 -12.24 8.44
C ASP A 42 -1.53 -12.51 7.98
N GLN A 43 -2.35 -11.48 7.82
CA GLN A 43 -3.80 -11.63 7.66
C GLN A 43 -4.26 -11.83 6.22
N MET A 44 -3.75 -11.04 5.26
CA MET A 44 -4.28 -10.98 3.90
C MET A 44 -3.82 -12.17 3.05
N LYS A 45 -4.77 -12.73 2.31
CA LYS A 45 -4.53 -13.70 1.25
C LYS A 45 -4.15 -12.96 -0.04
N ILE A 46 -2.87 -12.71 -0.22
CA ILE A 46 -2.30 -12.03 -1.39
C ILE A 46 -0.99 -12.68 -1.84
N ASP A 47 -0.77 -12.70 -3.16
CA ASP A 47 0.47 -13.20 -3.76
C ASP A 47 0.98 -12.20 -4.80
N ALA A 48 2.19 -11.67 -4.58
CA ALA A 48 2.83 -10.75 -5.51
C ALA A 48 3.13 -11.35 -6.89
N LYS A 49 3.22 -12.69 -6.99
CA LYS A 49 3.39 -13.41 -8.26
C LYS A 49 2.10 -13.51 -9.08
N ASN A 50 0.95 -13.33 -8.43
CA ASN A 50 -0.36 -13.32 -9.08
C ASN A 50 -1.20 -12.14 -8.57
N PRO A 51 -0.81 -10.89 -8.87
CA PRO A 51 -1.48 -9.69 -8.34
C PRO A 51 -2.92 -9.51 -8.84
N GLU A 52 -3.30 -10.18 -9.90
CA GLU A 52 -4.63 -10.11 -10.52
C GLU A 52 -5.55 -11.28 -10.12
N ASP A 53 -5.18 -12.09 -9.11
CA ASP A 53 -6.04 -13.17 -8.61
C ASP A 53 -7.38 -12.59 -8.12
N SER A 54 -8.47 -13.04 -8.74
CA SER A 54 -9.83 -12.59 -8.39
C SER A 54 -10.26 -13.00 -6.98
N ASN A 55 -9.58 -13.98 -6.37
CA ASN A 55 -9.86 -14.48 -5.03
C ASN A 55 -8.92 -13.93 -3.95
N ARG A 56 -8.08 -12.95 -4.29
CA ARG A 56 -7.21 -12.28 -3.31
C ARG A 56 -7.97 -11.27 -2.47
N ASP A 57 -7.46 -11.00 -1.30
CA ASP A 57 -7.95 -9.89 -0.49
C ASP A 57 -7.51 -8.54 -1.08
N LEU A 58 -8.32 -7.52 -0.84
CA LEU A 58 -8.11 -6.16 -1.34
C LEU A 58 -7.81 -5.21 -0.17
N PHE A 59 -6.93 -4.25 -0.42
CA PHE A 59 -6.62 -3.19 0.54
C PHE A 59 -6.70 -1.81 -0.12
N VAL A 60 -7.37 -0.86 0.53
CA VAL A 60 -7.46 0.53 0.07
C VAL A 60 -6.90 1.46 1.13
N LEU A 61 -5.87 2.22 0.75
CA LEU A 61 -5.29 3.26 1.59
C LEU A 61 -6.15 4.52 1.55
N SER A 62 -7.10 4.68 2.49
CA SER A 62 -8.01 5.82 2.55
C SER A 62 -7.30 7.12 2.93
N LYS A 63 -6.20 7.05 3.68
CA LYS A 63 -5.27 8.16 3.88
C LYS A 63 -4.13 8.10 2.84
N GLY A 64 -4.48 8.37 1.58
CA GLY A 64 -3.60 8.21 0.43
C GLY A 64 -2.24 8.89 0.51
N HIS A 65 -2.10 9.92 1.39
CA HIS A 65 -0.83 10.59 1.67
C HIS A 65 0.19 9.75 2.46
N SER A 66 -0.17 8.56 2.96
CA SER A 66 0.77 7.61 3.59
C SER A 66 1.31 6.60 2.58
N MET A 67 1.63 7.08 1.38
CA MET A 67 2.01 6.21 0.26
C MET A 67 3.43 5.69 0.39
N GLU A 68 4.32 6.42 1.03
CA GLU A 68 5.72 6.04 1.19
C GLU A 68 5.86 4.78 2.05
N ALA A 69 5.07 4.69 3.14
CA ALA A 69 4.96 3.46 3.94
C ALA A 69 4.37 2.30 3.14
N TYR A 70 3.37 2.59 2.32
CA TYR A 70 2.73 1.56 1.50
C TYR A 70 3.68 1.05 0.41
N TYR A 71 4.49 1.92 -0.21
CA TYR A 71 5.55 1.50 -1.14
C TYR A 71 6.57 0.58 -0.48
N ALA A 72 7.02 0.89 0.74
CA ALA A 72 7.96 0.04 1.46
C ALA A 72 7.38 -1.37 1.70
N VAL A 73 6.11 -1.45 2.11
CA VAL A 73 5.40 -2.71 2.32
C VAL A 73 5.21 -3.50 1.02
N LEU A 74 4.78 -2.84 -0.05
CA LEU A 74 4.59 -3.49 -1.36
C LEU A 74 5.91 -4.00 -1.95
N ALA A 75 7.00 -3.27 -1.74
CA ALA A 75 8.34 -3.69 -2.17
C ALA A 75 8.81 -4.93 -1.39
N GLU A 76 8.69 -4.92 -0.07
CA GLU A 76 9.07 -6.07 0.78
C GLU A 76 8.22 -7.30 0.50
N LYS A 77 6.93 -7.11 0.18
CA LYS A 77 6.04 -8.21 -0.22
C LYS A 77 6.33 -8.74 -1.63
N GLY A 78 7.07 -7.98 -2.46
CA GLY A 78 7.50 -8.38 -3.79
C GLY A 78 6.60 -7.89 -4.94
N PHE A 79 5.66 -6.97 -4.68
CA PHE A 79 4.84 -6.34 -5.73
C PHE A 79 5.62 -5.29 -6.53
N LEU A 80 6.56 -4.61 -5.89
CA LEU A 80 7.33 -3.51 -6.48
C LEU A 80 8.83 -3.73 -6.27
N ASP A 81 9.64 -3.09 -7.09
CA ASP A 81 11.09 -3.07 -6.94
C ASP A 81 11.52 -1.86 -6.09
N LYS A 82 12.21 -2.12 -4.98
CA LYS A 82 12.66 -1.10 -4.03
C LYS A 82 13.65 -0.11 -4.68
N GLU A 83 14.58 -0.61 -5.48
CA GLU A 83 15.58 0.24 -6.12
C GLU A 83 14.93 1.15 -7.16
N ASP A 84 13.91 0.65 -7.90
CA ASP A 84 13.14 1.45 -8.85
C ASP A 84 12.36 2.56 -8.13
N ILE A 85 11.76 2.26 -6.96
CA ILE A 85 11.10 3.27 -6.12
C ILE A 85 12.10 4.35 -5.69
N LEU A 86 13.21 3.98 -5.06
CA LEU A 86 14.23 4.91 -4.58
C LEU A 86 14.77 5.81 -5.69
N LYS A 87 14.95 5.25 -6.88
CA LYS A 87 15.45 5.97 -8.03
C LYS A 87 14.44 6.98 -8.60
N ASN A 88 13.14 6.67 -8.55
CA ASN A 88 12.12 7.36 -9.32
C ASN A 88 11.03 8.05 -8.48
N PHE A 89 10.97 7.83 -7.16
CA PHE A 89 9.94 8.44 -6.31
C PHE A 89 9.94 9.97 -6.43
N SER A 90 8.76 10.55 -6.60
CA SER A 90 8.52 12.00 -6.70
C SER A 90 9.24 12.69 -7.87
N LYS A 91 9.74 11.94 -8.87
CA LYS A 91 10.34 12.54 -10.09
C LYS A 91 9.29 12.83 -11.15
N PHE A 92 9.54 13.86 -11.94
CA PHE A 92 8.66 14.21 -13.07
C PHE A 92 8.48 13.02 -14.02
N GLY A 93 7.23 12.71 -14.38
CA GLY A 93 6.88 11.59 -15.25
C GLY A 93 6.95 10.21 -14.59
N SER A 94 7.30 10.13 -13.30
CA SER A 94 7.34 8.86 -12.59
C SER A 94 5.94 8.32 -12.28
N LYS A 95 5.81 7.00 -12.26
CA LYS A 95 4.63 6.29 -11.73
C LYS A 95 4.57 6.28 -10.20
N TYR A 96 5.71 6.52 -9.52
CA TYR A 96 5.82 6.56 -8.06
C TYR A 96 5.61 7.98 -7.54
N ILE A 97 4.36 8.30 -7.25
CA ILE A 97 3.91 9.60 -6.75
C ILE A 97 3.52 9.49 -5.26
N GLY A 98 3.40 10.61 -4.55
CA GLY A 98 3.06 10.64 -3.12
C GLY A 98 1.60 10.26 -2.77
N HIS A 99 0.89 9.62 -3.69
CA HIS A 99 -0.48 9.11 -3.52
C HIS A 99 -0.65 7.80 -4.30
N PRO A 100 -1.64 6.95 -3.94
CA PRO A 100 -1.86 5.68 -4.63
C PRO A 100 -2.14 5.86 -6.12
N ASN A 101 -1.46 5.04 -6.92
CA ASN A 101 -1.61 4.98 -8.37
C ASN A 101 -1.95 3.54 -8.75
N ASN A 102 -3.20 3.28 -9.15
CA ASN A 102 -3.70 1.95 -9.50
C ASN A 102 -3.12 1.36 -10.81
N LYS A 103 -2.18 2.05 -11.44
CA LYS A 103 -1.36 1.48 -12.52
C LYS A 103 -0.18 0.64 -11.99
N LEU A 104 0.03 0.65 -10.67
CA LEU A 104 1.03 -0.16 -10.00
C LEU A 104 0.36 -1.42 -9.42
N PRO A 105 1.02 -2.59 -9.53
CA PRO A 105 0.47 -3.82 -8.96
C PRO A 105 0.32 -3.72 -7.43
N GLY A 106 -0.77 -4.27 -6.90
CA GLY A 106 -1.08 -4.24 -5.47
C GLY A 106 -1.76 -2.95 -4.99
N ILE A 107 -2.12 -2.02 -5.89
CA ILE A 107 -2.85 -0.78 -5.56
C ILE A 107 -4.21 -0.78 -6.26
N GLU A 108 -5.28 -0.83 -5.48
CA GLU A 108 -6.65 -1.04 -5.97
C GLU A 108 -7.28 0.21 -6.58
N MET A 109 -7.01 1.37 -6.00
CA MET A 109 -7.60 2.62 -6.46
C MET A 109 -6.69 3.83 -6.24
N ASN A 110 -6.87 4.85 -7.06
CA ASN A 110 -6.30 6.16 -6.81
C ASN A 110 -7.02 6.82 -5.64
N SER A 111 -6.29 7.36 -4.69
CA SER A 111 -6.84 8.11 -3.59
C SER A 111 -5.99 9.33 -3.26
N GLY A 112 -6.56 10.30 -2.53
CA GLY A 112 -5.86 11.53 -2.15
C GLY A 112 -6.72 12.34 -1.18
N SER A 113 -8.01 12.41 -1.42
CA SER A 113 -8.95 13.01 -0.50
C SER A 113 -9.15 12.13 0.73
N LEU A 114 -8.89 12.66 1.92
CA LEU A 114 -9.03 11.94 3.18
C LEU A 114 -10.47 11.43 3.38
N GLY A 115 -10.59 10.17 3.78
CA GLY A 115 -11.87 9.51 3.99
C GLY A 115 -12.54 8.97 2.72
N HIS A 116 -12.04 9.31 1.53
CA HIS A 116 -12.66 8.86 0.26
C HIS A 116 -12.57 7.33 0.05
N GLY A 117 -11.55 6.68 0.57
CA GLY A 117 -11.39 5.23 0.46
C GLY A 117 -12.54 4.46 1.11
N LEU A 118 -13.02 4.88 2.26
CA LEU A 118 -14.05 4.15 3.01
C LEU A 118 -15.36 3.93 2.24
N PRO A 119 -16.03 4.96 1.67
CA PRO A 119 -17.26 4.75 0.90
C PRO A 119 -17.02 3.91 -0.37
N VAL A 120 -15.86 4.02 -1.01
CA VAL A 120 -15.50 3.15 -2.14
C VAL A 120 -15.38 1.71 -1.68
N CYS A 121 -14.72 1.45 -0.55
CA CYS A 121 -14.61 0.11 0.04
C CYS A 121 -15.96 -0.51 0.39
N VAL A 122 -16.94 0.28 0.83
CA VAL A 122 -18.31 -0.22 1.08
C VAL A 122 -18.93 -0.75 -0.21
N GLY A 123 -18.74 -0.04 -1.33
CA GLY A 123 -19.19 -0.50 -2.65
C GLY A 123 -18.47 -1.78 -3.09
N MET A 124 -17.15 -1.81 -2.97
CA MET A 124 -16.33 -2.98 -3.31
C MET A 124 -16.69 -4.21 -2.44
N ALA A 125 -16.86 -4.03 -1.13
CA ALA A 125 -17.27 -5.11 -0.24
C ALA A 125 -18.65 -5.65 -0.56
N LYS A 126 -19.59 -4.79 -0.95
CA LYS A 126 -20.93 -5.21 -1.42
C LYS A 126 -20.83 -6.03 -2.70
N ALA A 127 -20.04 -5.61 -3.68
CA ALA A 127 -19.80 -6.35 -4.90
C ALA A 127 -19.17 -7.71 -4.61
N ALA A 128 -18.08 -7.74 -3.82
CA ALA A 128 -17.42 -8.98 -3.43
C ALA A 128 -18.36 -9.97 -2.72
N LYS A 129 -19.24 -9.46 -1.86
CA LYS A 129 -20.26 -10.30 -1.20
C LYS A 129 -21.28 -10.87 -2.19
N MET A 130 -21.67 -10.11 -3.21
CA MET A 130 -22.57 -10.60 -4.27
C MET A 130 -21.90 -11.69 -5.11
N ASP A 131 -20.60 -11.55 -5.37
CA ASP A 131 -19.79 -12.51 -6.12
C ASP A 131 -19.31 -13.70 -5.26
N GLN A 132 -19.69 -13.75 -3.97
CA GLN A 132 -19.21 -14.74 -2.98
C GLN A 132 -17.68 -14.76 -2.86
N ASN A 133 -17.06 -13.61 -2.96
CA ASN A 133 -15.61 -13.42 -3.04
C ASN A 133 -15.03 -12.70 -1.82
N CYS A 134 -13.75 -12.53 -1.80
CA CYS A 134 -12.72 -12.01 -0.89
C CYS A 134 -13.11 -11.05 0.25
N LEU A 135 -12.17 -10.87 1.20
CA LEU A 135 -12.21 -9.83 2.22
C LEU A 135 -11.64 -8.51 1.71
N LEU A 136 -12.11 -7.41 2.27
CA LEU A 136 -11.70 -6.05 1.95
C LEU A 136 -11.23 -5.32 3.20
N TYR A 137 -10.06 -4.71 3.11
CA TYR A 137 -9.45 -3.91 4.17
C TYR A 137 -9.32 -2.45 3.75
N THR A 138 -9.49 -1.54 4.71
CA THR A 138 -9.25 -0.09 4.49
C THR A 138 -8.67 0.57 5.73
N SER A 139 -7.89 1.62 5.52
CA SER A 139 -7.31 2.46 6.58
C SER A 139 -7.37 3.96 6.21
#